data_772bed048a26c4f8ce5e48dcc59ca073
#
_entry.id   772bed048a26c4f8ce5e48dcc59ca073
#
_cell.length_a   1.000
_cell.length_b   1.000
_cell.length_c   1.000
_cell.angle_alpha   90.00
_cell.angle_beta   90.00
_cell.angle_gamma   90.00
#
_symmetry.space_group_name_H-M   'P 1'
#
loop_
_entity.id
_entity.type
_entity.pdbx_description
1 polymer ?
#
loop_
_entity_poly.entity_id
_entity_poly.type
_entity_poly.pdbx_seq_one_letter_code
_entity_poly.pdbx_strand_id
1 'polypeptide(L)'
;MPYLQPTAELAPRVVLVDDPGRALALAQVLCSPTPLMFNHARGLWGYSGTGVDGAPLTLQATGIGGPSAAVVVGELAALGAARFVLVGSVTGGDGLLVVESAVSADGTSRALGADERVVPDAELLEALRGAGPVGVVRSCDVLDGIGPRDLETAAVLQAAARRGLPAAAVLVGDGADDDLVAAAGRAALAALSPR
;
A
#
# COMPACT_ATOMS: atom_id res chain seq x y z
N MET A 1 13.90 -18.06 -6.48
CA MET A 1 14.30 -16.90 -7.29
C MET A 1 13.44 -15.73 -6.82
N PRO A 2 14.01 -14.60 -6.42
CA PRO A 2 13.22 -13.47 -5.94
C PRO A 2 12.32 -12.90 -7.05
N TYR A 3 11.16 -12.37 -6.68
CA TYR A 3 10.23 -11.73 -7.61
C TYR A 3 10.62 -10.27 -7.88
N LEU A 4 11.13 -9.57 -6.86
CA LEU A 4 11.73 -8.26 -7.02
C LEU A 4 13.22 -8.38 -7.37
N GLN A 5 13.69 -7.49 -8.24
CA GLN A 5 15.09 -7.40 -8.65
C GLN A 5 15.55 -5.95 -8.50
N PRO A 6 15.89 -5.53 -7.26
CA PRO A 6 16.23 -4.14 -6.96
C PRO A 6 17.40 -3.62 -7.80
N THR A 7 17.23 -2.44 -8.38
CA THR A 7 18.25 -1.71 -9.14
C THR A 7 18.66 -0.39 -8.47
N ALA A 8 18.05 -0.10 -7.31
CA ALA A 8 18.37 1.03 -6.44
C ALA A 8 18.23 0.60 -4.97
N GLU A 9 18.66 1.44 -4.05
CA GLU A 9 18.55 1.20 -2.62
C GLU A 9 17.08 1.27 -2.16
N LEU A 10 16.68 0.34 -1.28
CA LEU A 10 15.36 0.36 -0.65
C LEU A 10 15.36 1.34 0.53
N ALA A 11 14.37 2.22 0.57
CA ALA A 11 14.09 3.01 1.76
C ALA A 11 13.32 2.19 2.82
N PRO A 12 13.51 2.46 4.12
CA PRO A 12 12.76 1.77 5.17
C PRO A 12 11.26 2.12 5.18
N ARG A 13 10.87 3.25 4.58
CA ARG A 13 9.49 3.73 4.42
C ARG A 13 9.00 3.38 3.02
N VAL A 14 7.91 2.64 2.94
CA VAL A 14 7.40 2.17 1.66
C VAL A 14 5.92 2.55 1.48
N VAL A 15 5.63 3.27 0.40
CA VAL A 15 4.27 3.39 -0.13
C VAL A 15 4.05 2.24 -1.10
N LEU A 16 3.08 1.39 -0.81
CA LEU A 16 2.61 0.34 -1.70
C LEU A 16 1.49 0.87 -2.57
N VAL A 17 1.41 0.41 -3.81
CA VAL A 17 0.31 0.71 -4.72
C VAL A 17 -0.07 -0.54 -5.52
N ASP A 18 -1.31 -0.65 -5.95
CA ASP A 18 -1.81 -1.78 -6.73
C ASP A 18 -1.37 -1.74 -8.20
N ASP A 19 -1.14 -0.54 -8.75
CA ASP A 19 -0.87 -0.29 -10.17
C ASP A 19 0.52 0.33 -10.42
N PRO A 20 1.30 -0.18 -11.40
CA PRO A 20 2.63 0.35 -11.70
C PRO A 20 2.61 1.78 -12.26
N GLY A 21 1.56 2.19 -12.99
CA GLY A 21 1.39 3.57 -13.45
C GLY A 21 1.19 4.53 -12.27
N ARG A 22 0.41 4.10 -11.27
CA ARG A 22 0.24 4.84 -10.01
C ARG A 22 1.56 4.95 -9.25
N ALA A 23 2.38 3.91 -9.24
CA ALA A 23 3.72 3.98 -8.65
C ALA A 23 4.56 5.10 -9.27
N LEU A 24 4.55 5.23 -10.60
CA LEU A 24 5.25 6.30 -11.31
C LEU A 24 4.65 7.67 -10.99
N ALA A 25 3.34 7.81 -11.11
CA ALA A 25 2.65 9.08 -10.87
C ALA A 25 2.91 9.61 -9.45
N LEU A 26 2.78 8.76 -8.44
CA LEU A 26 3.06 9.14 -7.06
C LEU A 26 4.54 9.39 -6.81
N ALA A 27 5.45 8.64 -7.44
CA ALA A 27 6.88 8.90 -7.31
C ALA A 27 7.28 10.29 -7.83
N GLN A 28 6.66 10.75 -8.92
CA GLN A 28 6.86 12.10 -9.45
C GLN A 28 6.32 13.21 -8.53
N VAL A 29 5.26 12.93 -7.77
CA VAL A 29 4.65 13.89 -6.84
C VAL A 29 5.35 13.89 -5.47
N LEU A 30 5.77 12.72 -5.00
CA LEU A 30 6.24 12.53 -3.63
C LEU A 30 7.76 12.56 -3.47
N CYS A 31 8.53 12.46 -4.56
CA CYS A 31 9.99 12.49 -4.52
C CYS A 31 10.57 13.72 -5.22
N SER A 32 11.69 14.24 -4.68
CA SER A 32 12.46 15.32 -5.26
C SER A 32 13.94 15.16 -4.86
N PRO A 33 14.90 15.18 -5.79
CA PRO A 33 14.75 15.20 -7.24
C PRO A 33 14.14 13.91 -7.81
N THR A 34 14.15 13.75 -9.14
CA THR A 34 13.59 12.57 -9.83
C THR A 34 14.03 11.26 -9.19
N PRO A 35 13.09 10.39 -8.80
CA PRO A 35 13.39 9.11 -8.18
C PRO A 35 14.06 8.14 -9.17
N LEU A 36 14.82 7.20 -8.64
CA LEU A 36 15.43 6.11 -9.40
C LEU A 36 14.46 4.93 -9.51
N MET A 37 14.51 4.22 -10.62
CA MET A 37 13.82 2.93 -10.75
C MET A 37 14.38 1.97 -9.70
N PHE A 38 13.53 1.48 -8.80
CA PHE A 38 13.89 0.49 -7.79
C PHE A 38 13.71 -0.94 -8.31
N ASN A 39 12.59 -1.20 -8.99
CA ASN A 39 12.29 -2.49 -9.57
C ASN A 39 11.46 -2.33 -10.84
N HIS A 40 11.76 -3.14 -11.86
CA HIS A 40 10.96 -3.25 -13.08
C HIS A 40 10.60 -4.70 -13.44
N ALA A 41 11.13 -5.65 -12.67
CA ALA A 41 10.88 -7.07 -12.92
C ALA A 41 9.38 -7.37 -12.77
N ARG A 42 8.87 -8.22 -13.65
CA ARG A 42 7.48 -8.74 -13.67
C ARG A 42 6.39 -7.66 -13.80
N GLY A 43 6.71 -6.46 -14.26
CA GLY A 43 5.77 -5.35 -14.29
C GLY A 43 5.45 -4.76 -12.89
N LEU A 44 6.10 -5.22 -11.84
CA LEU A 44 5.97 -4.69 -10.48
C LEU A 44 6.91 -3.47 -10.33
N TRP A 45 6.56 -2.37 -10.98
CA TRP A 45 7.42 -1.20 -10.98
C TRP A 45 7.52 -0.56 -9.61
N GLY A 46 8.74 -0.18 -9.24
CA GLY A 46 9.03 0.54 -8.01
C GLY A 46 10.06 1.64 -8.24
N TYR A 47 10.01 2.64 -7.38
CA TYR A 47 10.85 3.84 -7.44
C TYR A 47 11.37 4.17 -6.04
N SER A 48 12.66 4.50 -5.94
CA SER A 48 13.28 4.96 -4.68
C SER A 48 13.89 6.33 -4.86
N GLY A 49 13.79 7.16 -3.84
CA GLY A 49 14.34 8.51 -3.86
C GLY A 49 14.23 9.19 -2.51
N THR A 50 14.45 10.50 -2.51
CA THR A 50 14.20 11.36 -1.36
C THR A 50 12.78 11.89 -1.44
N GLY A 51 11.98 11.64 -0.42
CA GLY A 51 10.64 12.23 -0.31
C GLY A 51 10.71 13.75 -0.24
N VAL A 52 9.62 14.42 -0.61
CA VAL A 52 9.51 15.89 -0.49
C VAL A 52 9.63 16.37 0.97
N ASP A 53 9.51 15.48 1.93
CA ASP A 53 9.80 15.69 3.36
C ASP A 53 11.29 15.56 3.72
N GLY A 54 12.17 15.32 2.74
CA GLY A 54 13.62 15.23 2.89
C GLY A 54 14.15 13.86 3.34
N ALA A 55 13.30 12.87 3.60
CA ALA A 55 13.73 11.54 4.04
C ALA A 55 13.57 10.47 2.94
N PRO A 56 14.36 9.36 2.96
CA PRO A 56 14.27 8.30 1.97
C PRO A 56 12.87 7.69 1.87
N LEU A 57 12.39 7.44 0.65
CA LEU A 57 11.09 6.87 0.34
C LEU A 57 11.21 5.87 -0.81
N THR A 58 10.54 4.73 -0.69
CA THR A 58 10.31 3.82 -1.81
C THR A 58 8.81 3.72 -2.10
N LEU A 59 8.47 3.76 -3.37
CA LEU A 59 7.13 3.41 -3.87
C LEU A 59 7.24 2.10 -4.63
N GLN A 60 6.32 1.15 -4.39
CA GLN A 60 6.40 -0.17 -5.00
C GLN A 60 5.01 -0.69 -5.37
N ALA A 61 4.84 -1.07 -6.64
CA ALA A 61 3.63 -1.74 -7.07
C ALA A 61 3.56 -3.17 -6.50
N THR A 62 2.40 -3.53 -5.97
CA THR A 62 2.09 -4.86 -5.47
C THR A 62 1.60 -5.79 -6.58
N GLY A 63 1.07 -5.21 -7.68
CA GLY A 63 0.33 -5.94 -8.70
C GLY A 63 -1.08 -6.32 -8.21
N ILE A 64 -1.76 -7.19 -8.91
CA ILE A 64 -3.16 -7.51 -8.67
C ILE A 64 -3.30 -8.60 -7.61
N GLY A 65 -4.00 -8.28 -6.54
CA GLY A 65 -4.55 -9.22 -5.58
C GLY A 65 -3.59 -9.70 -4.48
N GLY A 66 -4.20 -10.33 -3.47
CA GLY A 66 -3.54 -10.75 -2.25
C GLY A 66 -2.26 -11.58 -2.45
N PRO A 67 -2.21 -12.59 -3.33
CA PRO A 67 -1.01 -13.39 -3.53
C PRO A 67 0.20 -12.57 -3.99
N SER A 68 -0.01 -11.65 -4.95
CA SER A 68 1.06 -10.77 -5.43
C SER A 68 1.51 -9.81 -4.34
N ALA A 69 0.58 -9.16 -3.67
CA ALA A 69 0.85 -8.22 -2.58
C ALA A 69 1.63 -8.87 -1.42
N ALA A 70 1.23 -10.08 -1.00
CA ALA A 70 1.90 -10.81 0.07
C ALA A 70 3.36 -11.16 -0.27
N VAL A 71 3.63 -11.52 -1.54
CA VAL A 71 5.00 -11.77 -2.02
C VAL A 71 5.81 -10.48 -1.97
N VAL A 72 5.28 -9.38 -2.51
CA VAL A 72 5.98 -8.08 -2.55
C VAL A 72 6.29 -7.59 -1.14
N VAL A 73 5.31 -7.58 -0.22
CA VAL A 73 5.53 -7.20 1.19
C VAL A 73 6.60 -8.09 1.83
N GLY A 74 6.55 -9.39 1.56
CA GLY A 74 7.52 -10.35 2.07
C GLY A 74 8.95 -10.08 1.62
N GLU A 75 9.15 -9.78 0.34
CA GLU A 75 10.48 -9.52 -0.21
C GLU A 75 11.00 -8.13 0.22
N LEU A 76 10.14 -7.10 0.25
CA LEU A 76 10.53 -5.78 0.77
C LEU A 76 10.93 -5.83 2.24
N ALA A 77 10.20 -6.58 3.07
CA ALA A 77 10.56 -6.79 4.47
C ALA A 77 11.94 -7.49 4.60
N ALA A 78 12.20 -8.51 3.79
CA ALA A 78 13.50 -9.20 3.76
C ALA A 78 14.65 -8.29 3.28
N LEU A 79 14.35 -7.28 2.47
CA LEU A 79 15.31 -6.27 2.00
C LEU A 79 15.50 -5.10 2.99
N GLY A 80 14.73 -5.03 4.08
CA GLY A 80 14.90 -4.04 5.13
C GLY A 80 13.82 -2.94 5.19
N ALA A 81 12.68 -3.11 4.50
CA ALA A 81 11.54 -2.22 4.71
C ALA A 81 11.08 -2.31 6.18
N ALA A 82 10.78 -1.16 6.78
CA ALA A 82 10.42 -1.07 8.19
C ALA A 82 8.93 -0.73 8.42
N ARG A 83 8.26 -0.08 7.47
CA ARG A 83 6.85 0.30 7.56
C ARG A 83 6.22 0.50 6.19
N PHE A 84 4.90 0.27 6.12
CA PHE A 84 4.15 0.30 4.88
C PHE A 84 2.88 1.16 5.00
N VAL A 85 2.55 1.92 3.95
CA VAL A 85 1.19 2.42 3.72
C VAL A 85 0.77 2.03 2.31
N LEU A 86 -0.35 1.32 2.20
CA LEU A 86 -0.98 1.00 0.92
C LEU A 86 -1.84 2.17 0.45
N VAL A 87 -1.61 2.63 -0.77
CA VAL A 87 -2.50 3.50 -1.55
C VAL A 87 -3.11 2.64 -2.64
N GLY A 88 -4.17 1.92 -2.30
CA GLY A 88 -4.85 0.96 -3.18
C GLY A 88 -6.13 1.50 -3.79
N SER A 89 -6.81 0.66 -4.57
CA SER A 89 -8.14 0.94 -5.13
C SER A 89 -9.23 0.27 -4.31
N VAL A 90 -10.41 0.91 -4.24
CA VAL A 90 -11.61 0.31 -3.66
C VAL A 90 -12.78 0.46 -4.61
N THR A 91 -13.51 -0.64 -4.84
CA THR A 91 -14.75 -0.65 -5.61
C THR A 91 -15.95 -0.54 -4.68
N GLY A 92 -16.99 0.20 -5.11
CA GLY A 92 -18.21 0.40 -4.34
C GLY A 92 -18.12 1.49 -3.28
N GLY A 93 -17.24 2.46 -3.49
CA GLY A 93 -17.10 3.68 -2.68
C GLY A 93 -16.55 4.83 -3.50
N ASP A 94 -16.87 6.05 -3.11
CA ASP A 94 -16.38 7.27 -3.73
C ASP A 94 -15.33 7.96 -2.84
N GLY A 95 -14.42 8.70 -3.46
CA GLY A 95 -13.41 9.48 -2.72
C GLY A 95 -12.34 8.63 -2.07
N LEU A 96 -11.86 9.05 -0.91
CA LEU A 96 -10.86 8.31 -0.12
C LEU A 96 -11.53 7.52 1.00
N LEU A 97 -10.98 6.33 1.28
CA LEU A 97 -11.35 5.51 2.44
C LEU A 97 -10.10 5.19 3.25
N VAL A 98 -10.00 5.72 4.47
CA VAL A 98 -8.99 5.31 5.44
C VAL A 98 -9.45 4.01 6.10
N VAL A 99 -8.66 2.96 5.98
CA VAL A 99 -9.06 1.63 6.44
C VAL A 99 -8.84 1.47 7.94
N GLU A 100 -9.93 1.32 8.71
CA GLU A 100 -9.86 0.96 10.13
C GLU A 100 -9.79 -0.55 10.37
N SER A 101 -10.34 -1.35 9.45
CA SER A 101 -10.18 -2.80 9.41
C SER A 101 -10.49 -3.36 8.02
N ALA A 102 -9.82 -4.44 7.67
CA ALA A 102 -10.08 -5.20 6.45
C ALA A 102 -10.68 -6.57 6.78
N VAL A 103 -11.86 -6.88 6.23
CA VAL A 103 -12.46 -8.21 6.34
C VAL A 103 -11.70 -9.18 5.46
N SER A 104 -11.19 -10.27 6.04
CA SER A 104 -10.37 -11.30 5.39
C SER A 104 -11.26 -12.28 4.61
N ALA A 105 -11.81 -11.82 3.47
CA ALA A 105 -12.64 -12.67 2.61
C ALA A 105 -11.86 -13.31 1.46
N ASP A 106 -10.57 -12.99 1.31
CA ASP A 106 -9.65 -13.55 0.34
C ASP A 106 -8.90 -14.78 0.89
N GLY A 107 -8.45 -15.65 -0.03
CA GLY A 107 -7.71 -16.87 0.32
C GLY A 107 -6.32 -16.60 0.87
N THR A 108 -5.68 -15.50 0.45
CA THR A 108 -4.30 -15.19 0.84
C THR A 108 -4.21 -14.74 2.30
N SER A 109 -5.04 -13.78 2.73
CA SER A 109 -5.03 -13.32 4.13
C SER A 109 -5.34 -14.47 5.08
N ARG A 110 -6.29 -15.35 4.73
CA ARG A 110 -6.59 -16.56 5.50
C ARG A 110 -5.42 -17.54 5.55
N ALA A 111 -4.76 -17.80 4.44
CA ALA A 111 -3.57 -18.65 4.38
C ALA A 111 -2.40 -18.07 5.20
N LEU A 112 -2.35 -16.75 5.31
CA LEU A 112 -1.41 -16.04 6.20
C LEU A 112 -1.84 -16.09 7.68
N GLY A 113 -2.97 -16.70 8.01
CA GLY A 113 -3.46 -16.85 9.38
C GLY A 113 -4.21 -15.62 9.90
N ALA A 114 -4.82 -14.84 9.01
CA ALA A 114 -5.69 -13.75 9.42
C ALA A 114 -6.96 -14.27 10.11
N ASP A 115 -7.38 -13.57 11.16
CA ASP A 115 -8.72 -13.70 11.73
C ASP A 115 -9.78 -13.15 10.76
N GLU A 116 -11.04 -13.09 11.19
CA GLU A 116 -12.14 -12.52 10.37
C GLU A 116 -11.82 -11.10 9.86
N ARG A 117 -11.08 -10.34 10.68
CA ARG A 117 -10.64 -8.97 10.34
C ARG A 117 -9.16 -8.78 10.66
N VAL A 118 -8.50 -8.03 9.80
CA VAL A 118 -7.14 -7.52 10.04
C VAL A 118 -7.24 -6.03 10.31
N VAL A 119 -6.58 -5.57 11.37
CA VAL A 119 -6.52 -4.15 11.73
C VAL A 119 -5.16 -3.58 11.34
N PRO A 120 -5.10 -2.31 10.89
CA PRO A 120 -3.85 -1.63 10.64
C PRO A 120 -3.10 -1.30 11.94
N ASP A 121 -1.85 -0.90 11.81
CA ASP A 121 -1.10 -0.29 12.90
C ASP A 121 -1.80 0.98 13.41
N ALA A 122 -1.92 1.11 14.73
CA ALA A 122 -2.72 2.16 15.34
C ALA A 122 -2.11 3.57 15.14
N GLU A 123 -0.78 3.68 15.13
CA GLU A 123 -0.08 4.97 14.92
C GLU A 123 -0.25 5.45 13.48
N LEU A 124 -0.07 4.54 12.51
CA LEU A 124 -0.26 4.85 11.10
C LEU A 124 -1.72 5.17 10.77
N LEU A 125 -2.68 4.42 11.36
CA LEU A 125 -4.10 4.70 11.20
C LEU A 125 -4.45 6.10 11.73
N GLU A 126 -3.97 6.45 12.91
CA GLU A 126 -4.23 7.78 13.49
C GLU A 126 -3.66 8.90 12.62
N ALA A 127 -2.46 8.69 12.05
CA ALA A 127 -1.85 9.65 11.13
C ALA A 127 -2.64 9.82 9.82
N LEU A 128 -3.35 8.78 9.37
CA LEU A 128 -4.17 8.82 8.16
C LEU A 128 -5.58 9.39 8.36
N ARG A 129 -6.11 9.49 9.60
CA ARG A 129 -7.52 9.87 9.88
C ARG A 129 -7.96 11.17 9.25
N GLY A 130 -7.04 12.10 9.04
CA GLY A 130 -7.34 13.39 8.38
C GLY A 130 -7.48 13.33 6.86
N ALA A 131 -7.14 12.21 6.22
CA ALA A 131 -7.14 12.09 4.77
C ALA A 131 -8.54 11.87 4.17
N GLY A 132 -9.46 11.26 4.93
CA GLY A 132 -10.81 10.96 4.45
C GLY A 132 -11.65 10.20 5.48
N PRO A 133 -12.87 9.80 5.10
CA PRO A 133 -13.70 8.93 5.92
C PRO A 133 -12.96 7.67 6.37
N VAL A 134 -13.21 7.25 7.60
CA VAL A 134 -12.65 6.02 8.18
C VAL A 134 -13.70 4.92 8.09
N GLY A 135 -13.30 3.72 7.67
CA GLY A 135 -14.26 2.63 7.53
C GLY A 135 -13.65 1.27 7.24
N VAL A 136 -14.52 0.32 6.95
CA VAL A 136 -14.20 -1.08 6.72
C VAL A 136 -14.15 -1.37 5.22
N VAL A 137 -13.13 -2.08 4.78
CA VAL A 137 -13.05 -2.66 3.44
C VAL A 137 -13.18 -4.19 3.52
N ARG A 138 -13.74 -4.81 2.50
CA ARG A 138 -13.77 -6.27 2.35
C ARG A 138 -12.75 -6.68 1.28
N SER A 139 -11.65 -7.29 1.70
CA SER A 139 -10.69 -7.89 0.76
C SER A 139 -11.20 -9.26 0.30
N CYS A 140 -11.29 -9.46 -1.01
CA CYS A 140 -11.86 -10.65 -1.63
C CYS A 140 -11.07 -11.08 -2.88
N ASP A 141 -11.27 -12.32 -3.31
CA ASP A 141 -10.62 -12.83 -4.54
C ASP A 141 -11.37 -12.43 -5.81
N VAL A 142 -12.66 -12.03 -5.67
CA VAL A 142 -13.54 -11.59 -6.76
C VAL A 142 -14.32 -10.36 -6.29
N LEU A 143 -14.33 -9.30 -7.12
CA LEU A 143 -15.02 -8.03 -6.83
C LEU A 143 -16.53 -8.12 -7.09
N ASP A 144 -17.22 -9.01 -6.40
CA ASP A 144 -18.67 -9.13 -6.42
C ASP A 144 -19.30 -8.69 -5.08
N GLY A 145 -20.61 -8.39 -5.10
CA GLY A 145 -21.35 -8.01 -3.89
C GLY A 145 -21.54 -6.49 -3.71
N ILE A 146 -21.79 -6.05 -2.47
CA ILE A 146 -22.17 -4.67 -2.12
C ILE A 146 -21.17 -4.10 -1.10
N GLY A 147 -20.96 -2.77 -1.13
CA GLY A 147 -20.10 -2.01 -0.22
C GLY A 147 -18.63 -1.97 -0.65
N PRO A 148 -17.77 -1.30 0.12
CA PRO A 148 -16.36 -1.14 -0.22
C PRO A 148 -15.62 -2.48 -0.29
N ARG A 149 -15.02 -2.79 -1.43
CA ARG A 149 -14.27 -4.03 -1.68
C ARG A 149 -12.97 -3.76 -2.39
N ASP A 150 -11.97 -4.58 -2.06
CA ASP A 150 -10.69 -4.60 -2.74
C ASP A 150 -10.15 -6.03 -2.90
N LEU A 151 -8.96 -6.17 -3.46
CA LEU A 151 -8.34 -7.46 -3.72
C LEU A 151 -7.15 -7.77 -2.80
N GLU A 152 -6.68 -6.82 -1.94
CA GLU A 152 -5.36 -7.02 -1.33
C GLU A 152 -5.14 -6.42 0.06
N THR A 153 -5.95 -5.49 0.54
CA THR A 153 -5.67 -4.78 1.81
C THR A 153 -5.47 -5.74 2.98
N ALA A 154 -6.36 -6.72 3.16
CA ALA A 154 -6.21 -7.69 4.25
C ALA A 154 -4.91 -8.50 4.12
N ALA A 155 -4.53 -8.88 2.90
CA ALA A 155 -3.29 -9.62 2.66
C ALA A 155 -2.04 -8.77 2.93
N VAL A 156 -2.04 -7.49 2.54
CA VAL A 156 -0.95 -6.54 2.84
C VAL A 156 -0.78 -6.37 4.35
N LEU A 157 -1.87 -6.03 5.06
CA LEU A 157 -1.84 -5.83 6.50
C LEU A 157 -1.38 -7.10 7.23
N GLN A 158 -1.91 -8.27 6.86
CA GLN A 158 -1.55 -9.54 7.49
C GLN A 158 -0.10 -9.96 7.17
N ALA A 159 0.37 -9.75 5.94
CA ALA A 159 1.74 -10.06 5.56
C ALA A 159 2.77 -9.22 6.32
N ALA A 160 2.46 -7.95 6.58
CA ALA A 160 3.26 -7.06 7.40
C ALA A 160 3.20 -7.45 8.89
N ALA A 161 2.01 -7.69 9.44
CA ALA A 161 1.80 -8.07 10.84
C ALA A 161 2.55 -9.35 11.21
N ARG A 162 2.56 -10.36 10.33
CA ARG A 162 3.35 -11.61 10.53
C ARG A 162 4.86 -11.38 10.66
N ARG A 163 5.33 -10.22 10.24
CA ARG A 163 6.75 -9.83 10.32
C ARG A 163 7.01 -8.80 11.41
N GLY A 164 5.98 -8.45 12.19
CA GLY A 164 6.06 -7.42 13.21
C GLY A 164 6.27 -6.01 12.63
N LEU A 165 5.86 -5.77 11.38
CA LEU A 165 6.02 -4.50 10.70
C LEU A 165 4.70 -3.72 10.68
N PRO A 166 4.73 -2.42 11.02
CA PRO A 166 3.55 -1.57 10.96
C PRO A 166 3.10 -1.36 9.50
N ALA A 167 1.79 -1.49 9.28
CA ALA A 167 1.15 -1.22 8.01
C ALA A 167 -0.23 -0.59 8.18
N ALA A 168 -0.62 0.28 7.27
CA ALA A 168 -1.96 0.86 7.15
C ALA A 168 -2.35 1.01 5.69
N ALA A 169 -3.60 1.43 5.43
CA ALA A 169 -4.09 1.64 4.08
C ALA A 169 -5.01 2.86 3.99
N VAL A 170 -4.87 3.58 2.89
CA VAL A 170 -5.83 4.55 2.37
C VAL A 170 -6.19 4.14 0.95
N LEU A 171 -7.48 3.97 0.69
CA LEU A 171 -7.97 3.46 -0.59
C LEU A 171 -8.64 4.58 -1.38
N VAL A 172 -8.52 4.49 -2.68
CA VAL A 172 -9.05 5.45 -3.65
C VAL A 172 -10.24 4.81 -4.36
N GLY A 173 -11.40 5.45 -4.29
CA GLY A 173 -12.66 4.94 -4.83
C GLY A 173 -12.78 5.01 -6.34
N ASP A 174 -13.89 4.46 -6.83
CA ASP A 174 -14.21 4.43 -8.25
C ASP A 174 -14.30 5.87 -8.82
N GLY A 175 -13.78 6.07 -10.04
CA GLY A 175 -13.82 7.37 -10.72
C GLY A 175 -12.86 8.45 -10.18
N ALA A 176 -11.91 8.06 -9.33
CA ALA A 176 -10.92 8.98 -8.81
C ALA A 176 -10.04 9.58 -9.93
N ASP A 177 -9.79 10.87 -9.83
CA ASP A 177 -8.84 11.59 -10.67
C ASP A 177 -7.42 11.55 -10.08
N ASP A 178 -6.46 12.09 -10.83
CA ASP A 178 -5.05 12.14 -10.42
C ASP A 178 -4.84 12.99 -9.16
N ASP A 179 -5.66 14.00 -8.92
CA ASP A 179 -5.57 14.87 -7.73
C ASP A 179 -5.94 14.09 -6.46
N LEU A 180 -6.95 13.24 -6.54
CA LEU A 180 -7.37 12.39 -5.42
C LEU A 180 -6.31 11.32 -5.12
N VAL A 181 -5.74 10.70 -6.15
CA VAL A 181 -4.61 9.77 -6.01
C VAL A 181 -3.40 10.46 -5.37
N ALA A 182 -3.06 11.66 -5.82
CA ALA A 182 -1.98 12.44 -5.24
C ALA A 182 -2.25 12.85 -3.79
N ALA A 183 -3.50 13.12 -3.43
CA ALA A 183 -3.89 13.41 -2.05
C ALA A 183 -3.70 12.18 -1.14
N ALA A 184 -4.10 10.99 -1.59
CA ALA A 184 -3.85 9.73 -0.88
C ALA A 184 -2.35 9.48 -0.70
N GLY A 185 -1.55 9.71 -1.73
CA GLY A 185 -0.09 9.58 -1.67
C GLY A 185 0.54 10.54 -0.66
N ARG A 186 0.12 11.82 -0.64
CA ARG A 186 0.61 12.79 0.35
C ARG A 186 0.24 12.39 1.78
N ALA A 187 -0.96 11.86 1.99
CA ALA A 187 -1.37 11.35 3.30
C ALA A 187 -0.51 10.15 3.73
N ALA A 188 -0.24 9.22 2.80
CA ALA A 188 0.64 8.08 3.05
C ALA A 188 2.07 8.52 3.40
N LEU A 189 2.63 9.48 2.67
CA LEU A 189 3.95 10.05 2.98
C LEU A 189 3.98 10.67 4.37
N ALA A 190 2.98 11.50 4.71
CA ALA A 190 2.89 12.15 6.02
C ALA A 190 2.80 11.13 7.17
N ALA A 191 2.01 10.06 6.99
CA ALA A 191 1.90 8.97 7.97
C ALA A 191 3.20 8.19 8.15
N LEU A 192 4.00 8.06 7.10
CA LEU A 192 5.30 7.38 7.12
C LEU A 192 6.45 8.27 7.60
N SER A 193 6.25 9.59 7.70
CA SER A 193 7.32 10.53 8.09
C SER A 193 7.83 10.25 9.51
N PRO A 194 9.14 10.38 9.75
CA PRO A 194 9.70 10.26 11.09
C PRO A 194 9.08 11.32 12.02
N ARG A 195 8.73 10.93 13.22
CA ARG A 195 8.35 11.87 14.29
C ARG A 195 9.58 12.34 15.03
#